data_35edea52616b776fd734882b39c1e112
#
_entry.id   35edea52616b776fd734882b39c1e112
#
_cell.length_a   1.000
_cell.length_b   1.000
_cell.length_c   1.000
_cell.angle_alpha   90.00
_cell.angle_beta   90.00
_cell.angle_gamma   90.00
#
_symmetry.space_group_name_H-M   'P 1'
#
loop_
_entity.id
_entity.type
_entity.pdbx_description
1 polymer ?
#
loop_
_entity_poly.entity_id
_entity_poly.type
_entity_poly.pdbx_seq_one_letter_code
_entity_poly.pdbx_strand_id
1 'polypeptide(L)'
;AICMDFGVAEKFGGTCNLRFDDTNPVKEDVEYVDSIKEDIHWLGFDWGDREYYASDYFPQLFDLAVRMIKEGKAYVDDQTSEQIAAQKGTPTTPGQNSPYRDRSVEENLDLFTRMNAGEFEEGSRVLRAKIDMASSNMHFRDPIMYRIIKTPHHRTGTTWKVYPMYDFAHGQSDYFEGVTHSICTLEFVPHRPLYEHFVKELADESYCPRQIEFNRLNLT
;
A
#
# COMPACT_ATOMS: atom_id res chain seq x y z
N ALA A 1 -19.30 4.12 1.42
CA ALA A 1 -18.48 2.94 1.72
C ALA A 1 -19.00 2.22 2.96
N ILE A 2 -18.99 2.81 4.16
CA ILE A 2 -19.33 2.16 5.45
C ILE A 2 -20.59 1.30 5.37
N CYS A 3 -21.73 1.86 4.95
CA CYS A 3 -22.99 1.12 4.84
C CYS A 3 -22.93 -0.04 3.84
N MET A 4 -22.09 0.05 2.82
CA MET A 4 -21.91 -1.04 1.86
C MET A 4 -21.12 -2.19 2.50
N ASP A 5 -20.01 -1.87 3.12
CA ASP A 5 -19.08 -2.87 3.67
C ASP A 5 -19.73 -3.63 4.84
N PHE A 6 -20.26 -2.90 5.83
CA PHE A 6 -20.98 -3.50 6.95
C PHE A 6 -22.28 -4.19 6.52
N GLY A 7 -23.06 -3.56 5.63
CA GLY A 7 -24.32 -4.12 5.16
C GLY A 7 -24.16 -5.40 4.35
N VAL A 8 -23.09 -5.54 3.55
CA VAL A 8 -22.76 -6.80 2.87
C VAL A 8 -22.38 -7.86 3.89
N ALA A 9 -21.52 -7.53 4.87
CA ALA A 9 -21.15 -8.46 5.93
C ALA A 9 -22.38 -8.96 6.69
N GLU A 10 -23.26 -8.09 7.16
CA GLU A 10 -24.50 -8.45 7.85
C GLU A 10 -25.40 -9.34 6.99
N LYS A 11 -25.64 -8.95 5.74
CA LYS A 11 -26.53 -9.67 4.83
C LYS A 11 -26.10 -11.11 4.59
N PHE A 12 -24.79 -11.37 4.57
CA PHE A 12 -24.23 -12.68 4.26
C PHE A 12 -23.67 -13.42 5.49
N GLY A 13 -23.90 -12.89 6.70
CA GLY A 13 -23.46 -13.52 7.95
C GLY A 13 -21.92 -13.50 8.11
N GLY A 14 -21.27 -12.53 7.49
CA GLY A 14 -19.83 -12.29 7.62
C GLY A 14 -19.51 -11.26 8.71
N THR A 15 -18.25 -10.85 8.74
CA THR A 15 -17.73 -9.81 9.62
C THR A 15 -17.12 -8.68 8.82
N CYS A 16 -17.10 -7.46 9.39
CA CYS A 16 -16.42 -6.30 8.78
C CYS A 16 -15.32 -5.81 9.73
N ASN A 17 -14.13 -5.57 9.19
CA ASN A 17 -13.01 -5.02 9.92
C ASN A 17 -12.98 -3.49 9.77
N LEU A 18 -12.46 -2.79 10.79
CA LEU A 18 -12.11 -1.38 10.72
C LEU A 18 -10.58 -1.28 10.70
N ARG A 19 -10.00 -0.83 9.58
CA ARG A 19 -8.57 -0.58 9.48
C ARG A 19 -8.30 0.87 9.11
N PHE A 20 -7.40 1.49 9.85
CA PHE A 20 -6.83 2.79 9.54
C PHE A 20 -5.55 2.61 8.71
N ASP A 21 -5.49 3.27 7.53
CA ASP A 21 -4.30 3.30 6.70
C ASP A 21 -3.37 4.43 7.20
N ASP A 22 -2.61 4.13 8.23
CA ASP A 22 -1.62 5.02 8.85
C ASP A 22 -0.22 4.84 8.25
N THR A 23 -0.14 4.65 6.92
CA THR A 23 1.13 4.51 6.19
C THR A 23 1.87 5.84 5.98
N ASN A 24 1.25 6.97 6.29
CA ASN A 24 1.84 8.30 6.11
C ASN A 24 1.85 9.11 7.42
N PRO A 25 2.98 9.14 8.16
CA PRO A 25 3.06 9.79 9.46
C PRO A 25 2.81 11.32 9.42
N VAL A 26 2.86 11.95 8.25
CA VAL A 26 2.67 13.40 8.09
C VAL A 26 1.20 13.80 8.05
N LYS A 27 0.29 12.86 7.75
CA LYS A 27 -1.14 13.15 7.48
C LYS A 27 -2.09 12.63 8.55
N GLU A 28 -1.59 12.00 9.57
CA GLU A 28 -2.42 11.28 10.55
C GLU A 28 -2.71 12.16 11.76
N ASP A 29 -3.99 12.41 11.98
CA ASP A 29 -4.49 13.11 13.18
C ASP A 29 -5.37 12.16 13.97
N VAL A 30 -5.04 11.95 15.24
CA VAL A 30 -5.78 11.08 16.17
C VAL A 30 -7.25 11.51 16.29
N GLU A 31 -7.53 12.81 16.14
CA GLU A 31 -8.90 13.35 16.17
C GLU A 31 -9.78 12.74 15.07
N TYR A 32 -9.23 12.48 13.89
CA TYR A 32 -9.98 11.83 12.80
C TYR A 32 -10.30 10.37 13.10
N VAL A 33 -9.43 9.65 13.79
CA VAL A 33 -9.65 8.26 14.18
C VAL A 33 -10.88 8.15 15.07
N ASP A 34 -10.98 8.96 16.12
CA ASP A 34 -12.10 8.96 17.06
C ASP A 34 -13.40 9.38 16.37
N SER A 35 -13.36 10.44 15.53
CA SER A 35 -14.53 10.89 14.77
C SER A 35 -15.06 9.79 13.83
N ILE A 36 -14.18 9.05 13.13
CA ILE A 36 -14.58 7.95 12.25
C ILE A 36 -15.28 6.84 13.04
N LYS A 37 -14.75 6.50 14.22
CA LYS A 37 -15.37 5.49 15.09
C LYS A 37 -16.77 5.92 15.56
N GLU A 38 -16.91 7.17 15.99
CA GLU A 38 -18.21 7.74 16.37
C GLU A 38 -19.21 7.71 15.22
N ASP A 39 -18.79 8.08 14.02
CA ASP A 39 -19.64 8.06 12.82
C ASP A 39 -20.10 6.65 12.44
N ILE A 40 -19.25 5.64 12.56
CA ILE A 40 -19.62 4.24 12.30
C ILE A 40 -20.66 3.76 13.30
N HIS A 41 -20.46 4.03 14.59
CA HIS A 41 -21.45 3.70 15.64
C HIS A 41 -22.74 4.49 15.46
N TRP A 42 -22.67 5.76 15.08
CA TRP A 42 -23.87 6.56 14.79
C TRP A 42 -24.69 5.98 13.63
N LEU A 43 -24.03 5.39 12.62
CA LEU A 43 -24.68 4.67 11.53
C LEU A 43 -25.29 3.32 11.97
N GLY A 44 -25.05 2.88 13.21
CA GLY A 44 -25.58 1.65 13.78
C GLY A 44 -24.71 0.42 13.55
N PHE A 45 -23.45 0.59 13.13
CA PHE A 45 -22.54 -0.52 12.91
C PHE A 45 -21.49 -0.65 14.02
N ASP A 46 -20.98 -1.88 14.16
CA ASP A 46 -19.94 -2.22 15.12
C ASP A 46 -18.95 -3.22 14.50
N TRP A 47 -17.67 -2.98 14.70
CA TRP A 47 -16.59 -3.86 14.24
C TRP A 47 -16.10 -4.82 15.33
N GLY A 48 -16.58 -4.70 16.58
CA GLY A 48 -16.16 -5.48 17.72
C GLY A 48 -14.67 -5.25 18.05
N ASP A 49 -13.91 -6.34 18.13
CA ASP A 49 -12.46 -6.33 18.40
C ASP A 49 -11.60 -6.26 17.12
N ARG A 50 -12.23 -6.10 15.94
CA ARG A 50 -11.54 -6.10 14.63
C ARG A 50 -11.14 -4.70 14.19
N GLU A 51 -10.40 -4.00 15.07
CA GLU A 51 -9.78 -2.71 14.78
C GLU A 51 -8.30 -2.91 14.51
N TYR A 52 -7.84 -2.45 13.35
CA TYR A 52 -6.48 -2.63 12.86
C TYR A 52 -5.88 -1.32 12.35
N TYR A 53 -4.57 -1.30 12.28
CA TYR A 53 -3.80 -0.21 11.68
C TYR A 53 -2.79 -0.79 10.70
N ALA A 54 -2.53 -0.10 9.59
CA ALA A 54 -1.50 -0.55 8.63
C ALA A 54 -0.13 -0.65 9.29
N SER A 55 0.14 0.21 10.28
CA SER A 55 1.39 0.19 11.08
C SER A 55 1.57 -1.08 11.93
N ASP A 56 0.51 -1.84 12.22
CA ASP A 56 0.61 -3.13 12.91
C ASP A 56 1.41 -4.15 12.07
N TYR A 57 1.43 -3.96 10.74
CA TYR A 57 2.05 -4.86 9.78
C TYR A 57 3.37 -4.35 9.20
N PHE A 58 3.91 -3.22 9.66
CA PHE A 58 5.16 -2.66 9.13
C PHE A 58 6.33 -3.66 9.15
N PRO A 59 6.54 -4.49 10.20
CA PRO A 59 7.58 -5.50 10.15
C PRO A 59 7.39 -6.51 9.02
N GLN A 60 6.18 -7.06 8.86
CA GLN A 60 5.86 -8.06 7.83
C GLN A 60 5.95 -7.46 6.41
N LEU A 61 5.49 -6.22 6.24
CA LEU A 61 5.59 -5.48 4.97
C LEU A 61 7.05 -5.20 4.61
N PHE A 62 7.89 -4.86 5.59
CA PHE A 62 9.32 -4.66 5.38
C PHE A 62 10.03 -5.96 4.98
N ASP A 63 9.73 -7.07 5.67
CA ASP A 63 10.27 -8.39 5.36
C ASP A 63 9.86 -8.85 3.95
N LEU A 64 8.62 -8.59 3.54
CA LEU A 64 8.16 -8.86 2.18
C LEU A 64 8.94 -8.04 1.15
N ALA A 65 9.15 -6.75 1.40
CA ALA A 65 9.93 -5.89 0.51
C ALA A 65 11.39 -6.39 0.38
N VAL A 66 12.01 -6.80 1.49
CA VAL A 66 13.35 -7.42 1.48
C VAL A 66 13.35 -8.72 0.67
N ARG A 67 12.33 -9.56 0.80
CA ARG A 67 12.17 -10.78 -0.01
C ARG A 67 12.07 -10.45 -1.50
N MET A 68 11.24 -9.48 -1.87
CA MET A 68 11.09 -9.05 -3.26
C MET A 68 12.41 -8.52 -3.85
N ILE A 69 13.22 -7.80 -3.07
CA ILE A 69 14.56 -7.40 -3.50
C ILE A 69 15.43 -8.63 -3.77
N LYS A 70 15.46 -9.60 -2.84
CA LYS A 70 16.24 -10.85 -2.99
C LYS A 70 15.83 -11.66 -4.22
N GLU A 71 14.58 -11.60 -4.60
CA GLU A 71 14.03 -12.27 -5.79
C GLU A 71 14.20 -11.44 -7.09
N GLY A 72 14.83 -10.25 -6.99
CA GLY A 72 15.01 -9.36 -8.15
C GLY A 72 13.73 -8.68 -8.63
N LYS A 73 12.69 -8.65 -7.79
CA LYS A 73 11.37 -8.06 -8.07
C LYS A 73 11.22 -6.62 -7.61
N ALA A 74 12.22 -6.07 -6.92
CA ALA A 74 12.24 -4.69 -6.46
C ALA A 74 13.65 -4.12 -6.51
N TYR A 75 13.76 -2.80 -6.67
CA TYR A 75 15.04 -2.09 -6.72
C TYR A 75 14.95 -0.71 -6.09
N VAL A 76 16.04 -0.22 -5.54
CA VAL A 76 16.18 1.14 -5.03
C VAL A 76 16.48 2.08 -6.21
N ASP A 77 15.68 3.14 -6.31
CA ASP A 77 15.79 4.16 -7.34
C ASP A 77 16.23 5.50 -6.72
N ASP A 78 17.34 6.06 -7.20
CA ASP A 78 17.90 7.33 -6.72
C ASP A 78 17.33 8.55 -7.44
N GLN A 79 16.30 8.37 -8.26
CA GLN A 79 15.64 9.45 -8.99
C GLN A 79 14.68 10.22 -8.10
N THR A 80 14.53 11.53 -8.38
CA THR A 80 13.52 12.36 -7.74
C THR A 80 12.11 12.01 -8.24
N SER A 81 11.09 12.45 -7.51
CA SER A 81 9.69 12.26 -7.90
C SER A 81 9.40 12.82 -9.29
N GLU A 82 9.99 13.95 -9.65
CA GLU A 82 9.83 14.59 -10.98
C GLU A 82 10.48 13.76 -12.09
N GLN A 83 11.66 13.19 -11.83
CA GLN A 83 12.35 12.32 -12.79
C GLN A 83 11.56 11.03 -13.02
N ILE A 84 11.05 10.40 -11.94
CA ILE A 84 10.20 9.22 -12.03
C ILE A 84 8.92 9.52 -12.80
N ALA A 85 8.26 10.65 -12.50
CA ALA A 85 7.05 11.07 -13.21
C ALA A 85 7.30 11.28 -14.71
N ALA A 86 8.39 11.97 -15.07
CA ALA A 86 8.77 12.20 -16.46
C ALA A 86 9.04 10.90 -17.22
N GLN A 87 9.66 9.90 -16.57
CA GLN A 87 9.95 8.60 -17.18
C GLN A 87 8.74 7.68 -17.29
N LYS A 88 7.70 7.91 -16.50
CA LYS A 88 6.48 7.08 -16.54
C LYS A 88 5.76 7.10 -17.88
N GLY A 89 6.01 8.10 -18.73
CA GLY A 89 5.32 8.27 -19.99
C GLY A 89 3.85 8.69 -19.83
N THR A 90 3.03 8.34 -20.79
CA THR A 90 1.59 8.65 -20.82
C THR A 90 0.78 7.37 -21.05
N PRO A 91 -0.55 7.37 -20.92
CA PRO A 91 -1.36 6.19 -21.24
C PRO A 91 -1.15 5.64 -22.65
N THR A 92 -0.75 6.50 -23.60
CA THR A 92 -0.51 6.13 -25.00
C THR A 92 0.97 6.02 -25.38
N THR A 93 1.88 6.39 -24.46
CA THR A 93 3.33 6.33 -24.69
C THR A 93 3.99 5.50 -23.60
N PRO A 94 4.74 4.43 -23.93
CA PRO A 94 5.46 3.64 -22.94
C PRO A 94 6.37 4.49 -22.05
N GLY A 95 6.55 4.06 -20.82
CA GLY A 95 7.58 4.61 -19.95
C GLY A 95 8.98 4.13 -20.33
N GLN A 96 9.97 4.72 -19.70
CA GLN A 96 11.39 4.35 -19.83
C GLN A 96 11.89 3.70 -18.54
N ASN A 97 12.76 2.72 -18.68
CA ASN A 97 13.40 2.10 -17.52
C ASN A 97 14.26 3.11 -16.77
N SER A 98 14.23 3.04 -15.44
CA SER A 98 15.18 3.77 -14.60
C SER A 98 16.61 3.28 -14.87
N PRO A 99 17.63 4.16 -14.83
CA PRO A 99 19.03 3.75 -14.91
C PRO A 99 19.45 2.85 -13.73
N TYR A 100 18.67 2.83 -12.66
CA TYR A 100 18.91 2.02 -11.45
C TYR A 100 18.15 0.69 -11.44
N ARG A 101 17.33 0.42 -12.44
CA ARG A 101 16.43 -0.75 -12.51
C ARG A 101 17.18 -2.08 -12.48
N ASP A 102 18.38 -2.12 -13.01
CA ASP A 102 19.21 -3.33 -13.11
C ASP A 102 20.38 -3.34 -12.10
N ARG A 103 20.26 -2.56 -11.03
CA ARG A 103 21.17 -2.60 -9.88
C ARG A 103 21.18 -3.99 -9.24
N SER A 104 22.33 -4.44 -8.73
CA SER A 104 22.45 -5.78 -8.13
C SER A 104 21.56 -5.97 -6.89
N VAL A 105 21.24 -7.21 -6.58
CA VAL A 105 20.44 -7.56 -5.38
C VAL A 105 21.16 -7.11 -4.12
N GLU A 106 22.47 -7.34 -4.04
CA GLU A 106 23.30 -6.98 -2.89
C GLU A 106 23.29 -5.47 -2.64
N GLU A 107 23.45 -4.67 -3.71
CA GLU A 107 23.44 -3.22 -3.61
C GLU A 107 22.04 -2.69 -3.22
N ASN A 108 20.97 -3.26 -3.79
CA ASN A 108 19.61 -2.89 -3.42
C ASN A 108 19.30 -3.20 -1.96
N LEU A 109 19.75 -4.34 -1.43
CA LEU A 109 19.58 -4.72 -0.03
C LEU A 109 20.35 -3.78 0.92
N ASP A 110 21.61 -3.46 0.58
CA ASP A 110 22.41 -2.49 1.35
C ASP A 110 21.71 -1.14 1.40
N LEU A 111 21.34 -0.60 0.24
CA LEU A 111 20.68 0.70 0.14
C LEU A 111 19.34 0.75 0.89
N PHE A 112 18.49 -0.26 0.74
CA PHE A 112 17.19 -0.29 1.42
C PHE A 112 17.36 -0.38 2.95
N THR A 113 18.31 -1.15 3.44
CA THR A 113 18.65 -1.21 4.87
C THR A 113 19.11 0.15 5.39
N ARG A 114 19.99 0.84 4.65
CA ARG A 114 20.50 2.17 5.00
C ARG A 114 19.44 3.26 4.88
N MET A 115 18.46 3.12 3.94
CA MET A 115 17.27 3.98 3.91
C MET A 115 16.50 3.89 5.23
N ASN A 116 16.27 2.67 5.73
CA ASN A 116 15.58 2.48 7.01
C ASN A 116 16.44 2.87 8.23
N ALA A 117 17.76 2.85 8.12
CA ALA A 117 18.66 3.39 9.14
C ALA A 117 18.65 4.93 9.20
N GLY A 118 18.03 5.61 8.22
CA GLY A 118 17.93 7.07 8.19
C GLY A 118 19.16 7.78 7.64
N GLU A 119 20.02 7.08 6.91
CA GLU A 119 21.24 7.66 6.34
C GLU A 119 20.99 8.62 5.16
N PHE A 120 19.81 8.57 4.57
CA PHE A 120 19.47 9.34 3.37
C PHE A 120 18.37 10.38 3.64
N GLU A 121 18.38 11.45 2.85
CA GLU A 121 17.36 12.49 2.94
C GLU A 121 16.03 12.06 2.28
N GLU A 122 14.94 12.65 2.74
CA GLU A 122 13.62 12.49 2.13
C GLU A 122 13.67 12.89 0.65
N GLY A 123 12.99 12.11 -0.20
CA GLY A 123 12.93 12.35 -1.63
C GLY A 123 14.20 11.97 -2.41
N SER A 124 15.29 11.54 -1.73
CA SER A 124 16.54 11.16 -2.40
C SER A 124 16.51 9.76 -3.00
N ARG A 125 15.71 8.87 -2.43
CA ARG A 125 15.58 7.47 -2.83
C ARG A 125 14.20 6.93 -2.54
N VAL A 126 13.77 5.97 -3.36
CA VAL A 126 12.56 5.18 -3.17
C VAL A 126 12.83 3.71 -3.47
N LEU A 127 12.03 2.79 -2.91
CA LEU A 127 11.99 1.41 -3.37
C LEU A 127 10.87 1.27 -4.41
N ARG A 128 11.15 0.69 -5.56
CA ARG A 128 10.19 0.45 -6.63
C ARG A 128 10.04 -1.04 -6.92
N ALA A 129 8.82 -1.48 -7.22
CA ALA A 129 8.60 -2.80 -7.79
C ALA A 129 9.10 -2.84 -9.25
N LYS A 130 9.71 -3.96 -9.64
CA LYS A 130 10.21 -4.20 -11.00
C LYS A 130 9.16 -4.97 -11.78
N ILE A 131 8.24 -4.28 -12.46
CA ILE A 131 7.11 -4.88 -13.17
C ILE A 131 7.24 -4.65 -14.68
N ASP A 132 6.59 -3.61 -15.23
CA ASP A 132 6.56 -3.35 -16.67
C ASP A 132 6.39 -1.85 -16.98
N MET A 133 7.46 -1.20 -17.42
CA MET A 133 7.44 0.21 -17.81
C MET A 133 6.67 0.48 -19.11
N ALA A 134 6.34 -0.55 -19.89
CA ALA A 134 5.56 -0.43 -21.11
C ALA A 134 4.06 -0.73 -20.93
N SER A 135 3.63 -1.11 -19.71
CA SER A 135 2.23 -1.43 -19.44
C SER A 135 1.29 -0.30 -19.83
N SER A 136 0.14 -0.64 -20.40
CA SER A 136 -0.96 0.31 -20.66
C SER A 136 -1.58 0.84 -19.35
N ASN A 137 -1.53 0.05 -18.28
CA ASN A 137 -1.88 0.50 -16.94
C ASN A 137 -0.69 1.20 -16.28
N MET A 138 -0.81 2.50 -16.09
CA MET A 138 0.27 3.31 -15.52
C MET A 138 0.63 2.95 -14.07
N HIS A 139 -0.27 2.30 -13.32
CA HIS A 139 0.02 1.79 -11.98
C HIS A 139 1.00 0.62 -11.98
N PHE A 140 1.13 -0.10 -13.12
CA PHE A 140 2.08 -1.20 -13.32
C PHE A 140 3.49 -0.75 -13.74
N ARG A 141 3.68 0.55 -14.04
CA ARG A 141 4.97 1.07 -14.49
C ARG A 141 5.91 1.31 -13.31
N ASP A 142 6.49 0.23 -12.83
CA ASP A 142 7.43 0.16 -11.70
C ASP A 142 7.00 1.09 -10.54
N PRO A 143 5.88 0.77 -9.85
CA PRO A 143 5.32 1.63 -8.81
C PRO A 143 6.26 1.75 -7.60
N ILE A 144 6.17 2.87 -6.90
CA ILE A 144 6.89 3.08 -5.65
C ILE A 144 6.24 2.20 -4.58
N MET A 145 7.05 1.41 -3.89
CA MET A 145 6.65 0.58 -2.75
C MET A 145 6.93 1.27 -1.41
N TYR A 146 8.11 1.91 -1.28
CA TYR A 146 8.55 2.60 -0.07
C TYR A 146 9.17 3.95 -0.37
N ARG A 147 8.96 4.89 0.55
CA ARG A 147 9.56 6.22 0.55
C ARG A 147 10.22 6.52 1.90
N ILE A 148 11.20 7.41 1.92
CA ILE A 148 11.83 7.90 3.15
C ILE A 148 10.97 9.03 3.74
N ILE A 149 10.60 8.92 5.03
CA ILE A 149 9.95 9.98 5.80
C ILE A 149 10.62 10.04 7.17
N LYS A 150 11.10 11.21 7.57
CA LYS A 150 11.82 11.42 8.84
C LYS A 150 10.90 11.82 9.99
N THR A 151 9.67 12.23 9.70
CA THR A 151 8.65 12.54 10.71
C THR A 151 8.35 11.31 11.56
N PRO A 152 8.37 11.42 12.90
CA PRO A 152 7.98 10.32 13.78
C PRO A 152 6.53 9.89 13.53
N HIS A 153 6.29 8.60 13.51
CA HIS A 153 4.96 8.03 13.36
C HIS A 153 4.22 8.04 14.71
N HIS A 154 2.94 8.38 14.73
CA HIS A 154 2.14 8.51 15.97
C HIS A 154 2.09 7.22 16.81
N ARG A 155 2.13 6.02 16.19
CA ARG A 155 2.11 4.72 16.89
C ARG A 155 3.48 4.07 17.01
N THR A 156 4.33 4.12 15.99
CA THR A 156 5.63 3.43 15.98
C THR A 156 6.81 4.34 16.30
N GLY A 157 6.57 5.64 16.50
CA GLY A 157 7.61 6.61 16.86
C GLY A 157 8.68 6.73 15.79
N THR A 158 9.94 6.58 16.17
CA THR A 158 11.11 6.73 15.30
C THR A 158 11.68 5.39 14.81
N THR A 159 10.96 4.28 15.02
CA THR A 159 11.42 2.95 14.66
C THR A 159 11.67 2.80 13.16
N TRP A 160 10.82 3.39 12.34
CA TRP A 160 10.89 3.33 10.89
C TRP A 160 11.33 4.67 10.30
N LYS A 161 12.09 4.62 9.22
CA LYS A 161 12.47 5.77 8.39
C LYS A 161 12.02 5.59 6.94
N VAL A 162 11.56 4.39 6.58
CA VAL A 162 10.89 4.11 5.32
C VAL A 162 9.47 3.67 5.59
N TYR A 163 8.55 4.16 4.79
CA TYR A 163 7.13 3.91 4.94
C TYR A 163 6.54 3.36 3.64
N PRO A 164 5.69 2.32 3.72
CA PRO A 164 5.10 1.74 2.53
C PRO A 164 4.12 2.71 1.86
N MET A 165 3.97 2.57 0.56
CA MET A 165 2.88 3.22 -0.17
C MET A 165 1.60 2.41 -0.03
N TYR A 166 0.45 3.09 -0.14
CA TYR A 166 -0.88 2.50 -0.05
C TYR A 166 -1.04 1.26 -0.94
N ASP A 167 -0.70 1.36 -2.23
CA ASP A 167 -0.86 0.26 -3.18
C ASP A 167 -0.06 -0.99 -2.81
N PHE A 168 1.06 -0.84 -2.10
CA PHE A 168 1.82 -1.97 -1.59
C PHE A 168 1.24 -2.51 -0.28
N ALA A 169 0.85 -1.65 0.65
CA ALA A 169 0.42 -2.05 1.98
C ALA A 169 -1.00 -2.64 2.02
N HIS A 170 -1.92 -2.14 1.20
CA HIS A 170 -3.36 -2.42 1.31
C HIS A 170 -3.67 -3.91 1.16
N GLY A 171 -3.31 -4.52 0.04
CA GLY A 171 -3.62 -5.93 -0.21
C GLY A 171 -2.93 -6.89 0.76
N GLN A 172 -1.73 -6.55 1.21
CA GLN A 172 -0.99 -7.31 2.20
C GLN A 172 -1.69 -7.27 3.58
N SER A 173 -2.16 -6.08 3.99
CA SER A 173 -2.92 -5.91 5.22
C SER A 173 -4.23 -6.71 5.17
N ASP A 174 -4.95 -6.69 4.04
CA ASP A 174 -6.14 -7.51 3.82
C ASP A 174 -5.83 -9.00 4.02
N TYR A 175 -4.69 -9.46 3.48
CA TYR A 175 -4.25 -10.84 3.64
C TYR A 175 -3.99 -11.20 5.12
N PHE A 176 -3.28 -10.35 5.85
CA PHE A 176 -2.97 -10.59 7.27
C PHE A 176 -4.22 -10.61 8.16
N GLU A 177 -5.24 -9.83 7.79
CA GLU A 177 -6.50 -9.75 8.54
C GLU A 177 -7.53 -10.82 8.15
N GLY A 178 -7.24 -11.66 7.17
CA GLY A 178 -8.17 -12.67 6.68
C GLY A 178 -9.36 -12.11 5.89
N VAL A 179 -9.21 -10.92 5.30
CA VAL A 179 -10.25 -10.27 4.48
C VAL A 179 -10.46 -11.08 3.20
N THR A 180 -11.68 -11.53 2.96
CA THR A 180 -12.04 -12.26 1.73
C THR A 180 -12.51 -11.34 0.61
N HIS A 181 -13.22 -10.27 0.95
CA HIS A 181 -13.81 -9.29 0.03
C HIS A 181 -13.34 -7.88 0.44
N SER A 182 -12.43 -7.32 -0.32
CA SER A 182 -11.94 -5.95 -0.17
C SER A 182 -12.81 -5.04 -1.04
N ILE A 183 -13.78 -4.35 -0.43
CA ILE A 183 -14.79 -3.58 -1.16
C ILE A 183 -14.35 -2.12 -1.23
N CYS A 184 -14.39 -1.52 -2.42
CA CYS A 184 -13.99 -0.13 -2.63
C CYS A 184 -14.81 0.54 -3.75
N THR A 185 -14.59 1.82 -3.99
CA THR A 185 -15.26 2.56 -5.07
C THR A 185 -14.60 2.31 -6.43
N LEU A 186 -15.32 2.61 -7.52
CA LEU A 186 -14.85 2.43 -8.91
C LEU A 186 -13.54 3.18 -9.22
N GLU A 187 -13.17 4.16 -8.43
CA GLU A 187 -11.90 4.89 -8.56
C GLU A 187 -10.68 3.96 -8.46
N PHE A 188 -10.84 2.82 -7.76
CA PHE A 188 -9.78 1.82 -7.55
C PHE A 188 -9.71 0.72 -8.64
N VAL A 189 -10.59 0.74 -9.63
CA VAL A 189 -10.53 -0.22 -10.76
C VAL A 189 -9.14 -0.29 -11.40
N PRO A 190 -8.45 0.84 -11.71
CA PRO A 190 -7.10 0.80 -12.27
C PRO A 190 -6.03 0.25 -11.30
N HIS A 191 -6.30 0.27 -9.97
CA HIS A 191 -5.41 -0.25 -8.94
C HIS A 191 -5.55 -1.75 -8.73
N ARG A 192 -6.71 -2.36 -9.06
CA ARG A 192 -6.98 -3.80 -8.84
C ARG A 192 -5.88 -4.71 -9.38
N PRO A 193 -5.39 -4.56 -10.61
CA PRO A 193 -4.31 -5.43 -11.09
C PRO A 193 -3.03 -5.35 -10.24
N LEU A 194 -2.72 -4.16 -9.70
CA LEU A 194 -1.57 -3.97 -8.82
C LEU A 194 -1.82 -4.60 -7.44
N TYR A 195 -3.02 -4.45 -6.89
CA TYR A 195 -3.46 -5.13 -5.68
C TYR A 195 -3.28 -6.66 -5.81
N GLU A 196 -3.80 -7.25 -6.89
CA GLU A 196 -3.68 -8.68 -7.16
C GLU A 196 -2.22 -9.11 -7.35
N HIS A 197 -1.40 -8.27 -7.98
CA HIS A 197 0.02 -8.55 -8.18
C HIS A 197 0.75 -8.67 -6.83
N PHE A 198 0.57 -7.70 -5.93
CA PHE A 198 1.23 -7.72 -4.63
C PHE A 198 0.68 -8.80 -3.68
N VAL A 199 -0.63 -9.02 -3.68
CA VAL A 199 -1.24 -10.07 -2.84
C VAL A 199 -0.69 -11.45 -3.20
N LYS A 200 -0.46 -11.73 -4.49
CA LYS A 200 0.13 -13.01 -4.96
C LYS A 200 1.54 -13.28 -4.41
N GLU A 201 2.24 -12.26 -3.97
CA GLU A 201 3.55 -12.45 -3.31
C GLU A 201 3.42 -13.10 -1.92
N LEU A 202 2.26 -13.00 -1.27
CA LEU A 202 1.98 -13.59 0.05
C LEU A 202 0.99 -14.75 -0.01
N ALA A 203 -0.06 -14.60 -0.83
CA ALA A 203 -1.17 -15.53 -0.87
C ALA A 203 -0.75 -16.91 -1.40
N ASP A 204 -1.31 -17.95 -0.79
CA ASP A 204 -1.21 -19.33 -1.26
C ASP A 204 -2.51 -19.76 -1.98
N GLU A 205 -2.57 -21.02 -2.41
CA GLU A 205 -3.74 -21.56 -3.10
C GLU A 205 -4.98 -21.66 -2.21
N SER A 206 -4.82 -21.63 -0.89
CA SER A 206 -5.92 -21.82 0.07
C SER A 206 -6.70 -20.54 0.33
N TYR A 207 -6.05 -19.37 0.21
CA TYR A 207 -6.65 -18.09 0.53
C TYR A 207 -5.98 -16.93 -0.23
N CYS A 208 -6.81 -16.11 -0.88
CA CYS A 208 -6.40 -14.87 -1.54
C CYS A 208 -7.55 -13.85 -1.44
N PRO A 209 -7.33 -12.69 -0.81
CA PRO A 209 -8.34 -11.62 -0.78
C PRO A 209 -8.62 -11.10 -2.19
N ARG A 210 -9.85 -10.64 -2.41
CA ARG A 210 -10.30 -10.15 -3.73
C ARG A 210 -10.81 -8.73 -3.61
N GLN A 211 -10.28 -7.82 -4.42
CA GLN A 211 -10.81 -6.46 -4.54
C GLN A 211 -12.07 -6.45 -5.41
N ILE A 212 -13.12 -5.78 -4.91
CA ILE A 212 -14.42 -5.65 -5.57
C ILE A 212 -14.84 -4.19 -5.51
N GLU A 213 -15.19 -3.60 -6.65
CA GLU A 213 -15.56 -2.19 -6.73
C GLU A 213 -17.04 -2.00 -6.93
N PHE A 214 -17.58 -0.93 -6.33
CA PHE A 214 -18.96 -0.51 -6.46
C PHE A 214 -19.09 0.95 -6.89
N ASN A 215 -20.27 1.29 -7.44
CA ASN A 215 -20.57 2.66 -7.84
C ASN A 215 -20.69 3.59 -6.63
N ARG A 216 -20.01 4.73 -6.68
CA ARG A 216 -20.16 5.79 -5.70
C ARG A 216 -21.54 6.46 -5.83
N LEU A 217 -22.25 6.57 -4.70
CA LEU A 217 -23.45 7.42 -4.62
C LEU A 217 -22.99 8.85 -4.33
N ASN A 218 -23.29 9.77 -5.26
CA ASN A 218 -23.08 11.19 -5.04
C ASN A 218 -24.38 11.79 -4.49
N LEU A 219 -24.30 12.42 -3.32
CA LEU A 219 -25.35 13.25 -2.77
C LEU A 219 -25.14 14.68 -3.29
N THR A 220 -26.14 15.24 -3.93
CA THR A 220 -26.19 16.64 -4.42
C THR A 220 -26.94 17.52 -3.46
#